data_39f906aec456f834ed3a332744f766db
#
_entry.id   39f906aec456f834ed3a332744f766db
#
_cell.length_a   1.000
_cell.length_b   1.000
_cell.length_c   1.000
_cell.angle_alpha   90.00
_cell.angle_beta   90.00
_cell.angle_gamma   90.00
#
_symmetry.space_group_name_H-M   'P 1'
#
loop_
_entity.id
_entity.type
_entity.pdbx_description
1 polymer ?
#
loop_
_entity_poly.entity_id
_entity_poly.type
_entity_poly.pdbx_seq_one_letter_code
_entity_poly.pdbx_strand_id
1 'polypeptide(L)'
;MIYFNNWELTADCEVLARQHDNLTRSITVTGDLPPDWTWEMYVSAGENMDILRMQQDETGISVLLTAQNLPVAGEYTFELHGTQGEKKRSTNSIHVYIPPTMSGDAHWPEIPTAFTELEKRMQALANTYPTIGDNGNWVIADKDTGVSAKGLTPFIGDNGNWWIGDTDTGVPASGGGG
;
A
#
# COMPACT_ATOMS: atom_id res chain seq x y z
N MET A 1 -17.00 14.53 14.74
CA MET A 1 -15.52 14.62 14.59
C MET A 1 -14.87 13.81 15.69
N ILE A 2 -13.74 13.16 15.40
CA ILE A 2 -13.01 12.34 16.38
C ILE A 2 -11.76 13.10 16.78
N TYR A 3 -11.50 13.17 18.09
CA TYR A 3 -10.36 13.88 18.66
C TYR A 3 -9.42 12.91 19.36
N PHE A 4 -8.14 13.06 19.08
CA PHE A 4 -7.05 12.31 19.71
C PHE A 4 -6.33 13.21 20.71
N ASN A 5 -6.18 12.73 21.93
CA ASN A 5 -5.39 13.39 22.97
C ASN A 5 -4.73 12.33 23.86
N ASN A 6 -3.40 12.34 23.92
CA ASN A 6 -2.63 11.43 24.77
C ASN A 6 -3.05 9.95 24.67
N TRP A 7 -3.24 9.46 23.43
CA TRP A 7 -3.67 8.08 23.15
C TRP A 7 -5.08 7.73 23.61
N GLU A 8 -5.91 8.73 23.78
CA GLU A 8 -7.34 8.58 23.98
C GLU A 8 -8.13 9.23 22.84
N LEU A 9 -9.15 8.53 22.39
CA LEU A 9 -10.11 9.03 21.41
C LEU A 9 -11.37 9.50 22.11
N THR A 10 -11.90 10.62 21.63
CA THR A 10 -13.24 11.08 21.94
C THR A 10 -13.98 11.43 20.65
N ALA A 11 -15.29 11.22 20.60
CA ALA A 11 -16.13 11.60 19.47
C ALA A 11 -17.23 12.53 19.91
N ASP A 12 -17.54 13.53 19.08
CA ASP A 12 -18.78 14.27 19.25
C ASP A 12 -19.99 13.42 18.79
N CYS A 13 -21.18 13.81 19.18
CA CYS A 13 -22.42 13.06 18.97
C CYS A 13 -23.01 13.21 17.55
N GLU A 14 -22.25 13.75 16.60
CA GLU A 14 -22.73 13.89 15.22
C GLU A 14 -22.70 12.56 14.47
N VAL A 15 -23.67 12.39 13.57
CA VAL A 15 -23.70 11.24 12.67
C VAL A 15 -22.51 11.31 11.72
N LEU A 16 -21.59 10.35 11.85
CA LEU A 16 -20.39 10.27 11.02
C LEU A 16 -20.74 9.97 9.56
N ALA A 17 -21.60 9.00 9.33
CA ALA A 17 -22.03 8.53 8.03
C ALA A 17 -23.36 7.78 8.17
N ARG A 18 -23.94 7.39 7.06
CA ARG A 18 -25.08 6.45 6.99
C ARG A 18 -24.64 5.15 6.33
N GLN A 19 -25.40 4.11 6.57
CA GLN A 19 -25.18 2.83 5.89
C GLN A 19 -25.10 3.03 4.36
N HIS A 20 -24.11 2.38 3.73
CA HIS A 20 -23.82 2.44 2.30
C HIS A 20 -23.42 3.80 1.72
N ASP A 21 -23.15 4.82 2.52
CA ASP A 21 -22.52 6.04 2.02
C ASP A 21 -21.21 5.67 1.30
N ASN A 22 -21.01 6.21 0.12
CA ASN A 22 -19.86 5.87 -0.71
C ASN A 22 -19.14 7.11 -1.20
N LEU A 23 -17.86 7.24 -0.82
CA LEU A 23 -16.95 8.32 -1.25
C LEU A 23 -17.46 9.74 -0.92
N THR A 24 -18.34 9.88 0.05
CA THR A 24 -18.94 11.17 0.47
C THR A 24 -18.67 11.52 1.92
N ARG A 25 -18.18 10.57 2.69
CA ARG A 25 -17.87 10.72 4.12
C ARG A 25 -16.47 10.18 4.43
N SER A 26 -15.82 10.79 5.40
CA SER A 26 -14.51 10.38 5.90
C SER A 26 -14.53 10.18 7.41
N ILE A 27 -13.76 9.22 7.89
CA ILE A 27 -13.34 9.22 9.29
C ILE A 27 -12.14 10.16 9.37
N THR A 28 -12.28 11.22 10.17
CA THR A 28 -11.20 12.18 10.41
C THR A 28 -10.89 12.24 11.89
N VAL A 29 -9.64 12.09 12.23
CA VAL A 29 -9.12 12.20 13.59
C VAL A 29 -8.16 13.39 13.64
N THR A 30 -8.43 14.33 14.52
CA THR A 30 -7.61 15.52 14.77
C THR A 30 -7.09 15.50 16.20
N GLY A 31 -6.10 16.32 16.50
CA GLY A 31 -5.54 16.46 17.84
C GLY A 31 -4.02 16.30 17.85
N ASP A 32 -3.48 15.97 19.02
CA ASP A 32 -2.03 15.88 19.24
C ASP A 32 -1.44 14.54 18.76
N LEU A 33 -1.65 14.24 17.48
CA LEU A 33 -1.12 13.03 16.85
C LEU A 33 0.40 13.12 16.76
N PRO A 34 1.16 12.17 17.33
CA PRO A 34 2.61 12.18 17.21
C PRO A 34 3.06 12.03 15.75
N PRO A 35 4.10 12.77 15.34
CA PRO A 35 4.65 12.68 13.99
C PRO A 35 5.33 11.32 13.76
N ASP A 36 5.51 10.96 12.50
CA ASP A 36 6.24 9.75 12.06
C ASP A 36 5.62 8.42 12.50
N TRP A 37 4.34 8.41 12.82
CA TRP A 37 3.57 7.21 13.06
C TRP A 37 2.70 6.86 11.86
N THR A 38 2.54 5.56 11.61
CA THR A 38 1.55 5.03 10.66
C THR A 38 0.30 4.65 11.42
N TRP A 39 -0.85 5.03 10.90
CA TRP A 39 -2.13 4.91 11.58
C TRP A 39 -3.09 3.99 10.85
N GLU A 40 -3.74 3.11 11.60
CA GLU A 40 -4.80 2.23 11.13
C GLU A 40 -6.00 2.34 12.07
N MET A 41 -7.20 2.52 11.50
CA MET A 41 -8.44 2.50 12.24
C MET A 41 -9.04 1.10 12.18
N TYR A 42 -9.13 0.47 13.32
CA TYR A 42 -9.83 -0.80 13.49
C TYR A 42 -11.31 -0.48 13.70
N VAL A 43 -12.15 -1.10 12.89
CA VAL A 43 -13.60 -0.86 12.86
C VAL A 43 -14.32 -2.16 13.05
N SER A 44 -15.26 -2.23 13.98
CA SER A 44 -16.11 -3.41 14.17
C SER A 44 -17.57 -3.04 14.28
N ALA A 45 -18.44 -3.92 13.80
CA ALA A 45 -19.88 -3.83 13.95
C ALA A 45 -20.45 -5.26 14.10
N GLY A 46 -20.95 -5.60 15.28
CA GLY A 46 -21.33 -6.98 15.62
C GLY A 46 -20.12 -7.91 15.59
N GLU A 47 -20.20 -8.97 14.79
CA GLU A 47 -19.11 -9.94 14.60
C GLU A 47 -18.16 -9.59 13.45
N ASN A 48 -18.44 -8.51 12.71
CA ASN A 48 -17.63 -8.07 11.58
C ASN A 48 -16.55 -7.08 12.03
N MET A 49 -15.40 -7.17 11.40
CA MET A 49 -14.28 -6.25 11.64
C MET A 49 -13.59 -5.89 10.31
N ASP A 50 -13.17 -4.64 10.17
CA ASP A 50 -12.33 -4.15 9.08
C ASP A 50 -11.18 -3.31 9.64
N ILE A 51 -10.12 -3.15 8.85
CA ILE A 51 -8.96 -2.33 9.17
C ILE A 51 -8.78 -1.32 8.04
N LEU A 52 -8.86 -0.04 8.40
CA LEU A 52 -8.75 1.07 7.46
C LEU A 52 -7.42 1.80 7.67
N ARG A 53 -6.63 1.91 6.61
CA ARG A 53 -5.41 2.70 6.67
C ARG A 53 -5.72 4.18 6.59
N MET A 54 -5.27 4.92 7.61
CA MET A 54 -5.45 6.37 7.68
C MET A 54 -4.34 7.08 6.90
N GLN A 55 -4.70 8.15 6.22
CA GLN A 55 -3.77 9.06 5.56
C GLN A 55 -3.54 10.28 6.43
N GLN A 56 -2.30 10.69 6.62
CA GLN A 56 -1.95 11.86 7.40
C GLN A 56 -1.81 13.10 6.51
N ASP A 57 -2.37 14.20 6.95
CA ASP A 57 -2.24 15.53 6.35
C ASP A 57 -1.90 16.58 7.42
N GLU A 58 -1.92 17.85 7.07
CA GLU A 58 -1.61 18.95 7.98
C GLU A 58 -2.63 19.14 9.12
N THR A 59 -3.83 18.59 8.97
CA THR A 59 -4.94 18.76 9.92
C THR A 59 -5.14 17.57 10.85
N GLY A 60 -4.59 16.41 10.48
CA GLY A 60 -4.74 15.17 11.23
C GLY A 60 -4.59 13.93 10.36
N ILE A 61 -5.37 12.92 10.65
CA ILE A 61 -5.42 11.70 9.84
C ILE A 61 -6.84 11.42 9.39
N SER A 62 -7.00 10.91 8.18
CA SER A 62 -8.32 10.65 7.61
C SER A 62 -8.34 9.42 6.69
N VAL A 63 -9.52 8.87 6.50
CA VAL A 63 -9.81 7.85 5.49
C VAL A 63 -11.18 8.11 4.89
N LEU A 64 -11.24 8.10 3.55
CA LEU A 64 -12.49 8.22 2.81
C LEU A 64 -13.24 6.89 2.85
N LEU A 65 -14.51 6.92 3.27
CA LEU A 65 -15.32 5.73 3.42
C LEU A 65 -15.96 5.31 2.10
N THR A 66 -15.94 4.02 1.85
CA THR A 66 -16.69 3.39 0.74
C THR A 66 -17.94 2.70 1.29
N ALA A 67 -18.88 2.37 0.41
CA ALA A 67 -20.08 1.62 0.79
C ALA A 67 -19.74 0.27 1.44
N GLN A 68 -18.61 -0.32 1.08
CA GLN A 68 -18.12 -1.58 1.68
C GLN A 68 -17.65 -1.42 3.13
N ASN A 69 -17.26 -0.21 3.54
CA ASN A 69 -16.88 0.07 4.92
C ASN A 69 -18.10 0.28 5.85
N LEU A 70 -19.27 0.50 5.27
CA LEU A 70 -20.53 0.78 5.97
C LEU A 70 -21.61 -0.23 5.59
N PRO A 71 -21.35 -1.55 5.68
CA PRO A 71 -22.25 -2.57 5.14
C PRO A 71 -23.51 -2.78 5.99
N VAL A 72 -23.41 -2.51 7.28
CA VAL A 72 -24.50 -2.73 8.25
C VAL A 72 -24.85 -1.44 8.96
N ALA A 73 -26.08 -1.36 9.44
CA ALA A 73 -26.51 -0.27 10.34
C ALA A 73 -26.29 -0.70 11.80
N GLY A 74 -26.16 0.29 12.67
CA GLY A 74 -26.09 0.08 14.11
C GLY A 74 -24.84 0.68 14.73
N GLU A 75 -24.43 0.14 15.86
CA GLU A 75 -23.27 0.59 16.59
C GLU A 75 -21.97 0.06 16.00
N TYR A 76 -21.08 0.98 15.66
CA TYR A 76 -19.73 0.70 15.22
C TYR A 76 -18.75 1.07 16.33
N THR A 77 -17.76 0.22 16.53
CA THR A 77 -16.65 0.45 17.46
C THR A 77 -15.42 0.80 16.66
N PHE A 78 -14.77 1.90 17.01
CA PHE A 78 -13.53 2.36 16.41
C PHE A 78 -12.41 2.35 17.44
N GLU A 79 -11.24 1.88 17.03
CA GLU A 79 -10.01 1.89 17.81
C GLU A 79 -8.86 2.26 16.90
N LEU A 80 -8.06 3.26 17.27
CA LEU A 80 -6.94 3.72 16.47
C LEU A 80 -5.66 3.01 16.90
N HIS A 81 -4.96 2.44 15.94
CA HIS A 81 -3.68 1.79 16.14
C HIS A 81 -2.57 2.58 15.46
N GLY A 82 -1.53 2.90 16.20
CA GLY A 82 -0.33 3.56 15.71
C GLY A 82 0.87 2.61 15.70
N THR A 83 1.71 2.76 14.68
CA THR A 83 2.94 1.99 14.51
C THR A 83 4.08 2.93 14.13
N GLN A 84 5.24 2.78 14.78
CA GLN A 84 6.48 3.47 14.45
C GLN A 84 7.65 2.48 14.57
N GLY A 85 8.12 1.94 13.44
CA GLY A 85 9.09 0.85 13.44
C GLY A 85 8.54 -0.38 14.17
N GLU A 86 9.20 -0.82 15.22
CA GLU A 86 8.75 -1.94 16.05
C GLU A 86 7.74 -1.54 17.15
N LYS A 87 7.56 -0.23 17.36
CA LYS A 87 6.65 0.29 18.38
C LYS A 87 5.21 0.23 17.87
N LYS A 88 4.33 -0.31 18.70
CA LYS A 88 2.88 -0.35 18.46
C LYS A 88 2.15 0.16 19.68
N ARG A 89 1.10 0.92 19.47
CA ARG A 89 0.23 1.39 20.54
C ARG A 89 -1.20 1.58 20.03
N SER A 90 -2.16 1.27 20.87
CA SER A 90 -3.58 1.43 20.59
C SER A 90 -4.20 2.49 21.48
N THR A 91 -5.27 3.11 21.01
CA THR A 91 -6.11 3.99 21.82
C THR A 91 -7.20 3.18 22.55
N ASN A 92 -8.03 3.88 23.32
CA ASN A 92 -9.32 3.34 23.74
C ASN A 92 -10.25 3.14 22.54
N SER A 93 -11.30 2.34 22.73
CA SER A 93 -12.38 2.19 21.77
C SER A 93 -13.43 3.29 21.96
N ILE A 94 -13.98 3.78 20.85
CA ILE A 94 -15.14 4.69 20.84
C ILE A 94 -16.29 4.04 20.05
N HIS A 95 -17.52 4.45 20.37
CA HIS A 95 -18.71 3.93 19.73
C HIS A 95 -19.39 5.03 18.92
N VAL A 96 -19.76 4.70 17.68
CA VAL A 96 -20.43 5.61 16.75
C VAL A 96 -21.62 4.88 16.15
N TYR A 97 -22.77 5.51 16.14
CA TYR A 97 -23.97 4.95 15.53
C TYR A 97 -24.05 5.31 14.04
N ILE A 98 -24.22 4.31 13.21
CA ILE A 98 -24.43 4.44 11.76
C ILE A 98 -25.90 4.16 11.46
N PRO A 99 -26.70 5.16 11.08
CA PRO A 99 -28.10 4.98 10.77
C PRO A 99 -28.33 4.08 9.56
N PRO A 100 -29.43 3.31 9.54
CA PRO A 100 -29.77 2.45 8.41
C PRO A 100 -30.21 3.25 7.19
N THR A 101 -30.11 2.59 6.03
CA THR A 101 -30.78 3.00 4.80
C THR A 101 -31.81 1.94 4.40
N MET A 102 -32.60 2.22 3.39
CA MET A 102 -33.60 1.28 2.88
C MET A 102 -32.99 0.11 2.07
N SER A 103 -31.68 0.13 1.83
CA SER A 103 -30.98 -0.88 1.01
C SER A 103 -30.70 -2.21 1.72
N GLY A 104 -30.89 -2.26 3.06
CA GLY A 104 -30.58 -3.45 3.87
C GLY A 104 -29.09 -3.64 4.16
N ASP A 105 -28.76 -4.70 4.87
CA ASP A 105 -27.40 -4.99 5.32
C ASP A 105 -26.59 -5.75 4.27
N ALA A 106 -25.30 -5.48 4.25
CA ALA A 106 -24.31 -6.26 3.50
C ALA A 106 -23.23 -6.80 4.45
N HIS A 107 -22.37 -7.65 3.94
CA HIS A 107 -21.23 -8.16 4.72
C HIS A 107 -19.97 -7.37 4.40
N TRP A 108 -19.13 -7.19 5.42
CA TRP A 108 -17.77 -6.71 5.21
C TRP A 108 -16.94 -7.72 4.42
N PRO A 109 -15.87 -7.27 3.72
CA PRO A 109 -14.99 -8.19 3.02
C PRO A 109 -14.32 -9.16 4.00
N GLU A 110 -14.16 -10.41 3.59
CA GLU A 110 -13.46 -11.44 4.37
C GLU A 110 -12.01 -11.06 4.68
N ILE A 111 -11.38 -10.34 3.76
CA ILE A 111 -10.03 -9.81 3.93
C ILE A 111 -10.14 -8.32 4.25
N PRO A 112 -9.54 -7.84 5.35
CA PRO A 112 -9.54 -6.42 5.70
C PRO A 112 -9.06 -5.52 4.55
N THR A 113 -9.72 -4.41 4.35
CA THR A 113 -9.47 -3.45 3.24
C THR A 113 -8.00 -3.04 3.14
N ALA A 114 -7.33 -2.82 4.29
CA ALA A 114 -5.91 -2.47 4.31
C ALA A 114 -5.01 -3.56 3.68
N PHE A 115 -5.36 -4.83 3.84
CA PHE A 115 -4.61 -5.94 3.25
C PHE A 115 -4.82 -6.07 1.75
N THR A 116 -6.04 -5.82 1.27
CA THR A 116 -6.34 -5.78 -0.17
C THR A 116 -5.57 -4.65 -0.86
N GLU A 117 -5.48 -3.49 -0.24
CA GLU A 117 -4.69 -2.38 -0.77
C GLU A 117 -3.18 -2.68 -0.77
N LEU A 118 -2.70 -3.38 0.27
CA LEU A 118 -1.32 -3.83 0.33
C LEU A 118 -0.99 -4.80 -0.81
N GLU A 119 -1.87 -5.76 -1.09
CA GLU A 119 -1.72 -6.68 -2.23
C GLU A 119 -1.64 -5.93 -3.56
N LYS A 120 -2.53 -4.96 -3.79
CA LYS A 120 -2.50 -4.10 -4.99
C LYS A 120 -1.17 -3.36 -5.14
N ARG A 121 -0.62 -2.83 -4.04
CA ARG A 121 0.69 -2.17 -4.03
C ARG A 121 1.82 -3.14 -4.31
N MET A 122 1.78 -4.34 -3.73
CA MET A 122 2.76 -5.39 -3.99
C MET A 122 2.75 -5.84 -5.44
N GLN A 123 1.57 -6.02 -6.05
CA GLN A 123 1.42 -6.32 -7.47
C GLN A 123 1.96 -5.20 -8.36
N ALA A 124 1.67 -3.94 -8.03
CA ALA A 124 2.19 -2.80 -8.76
C ALA A 124 3.72 -2.74 -8.70
N LEU A 125 4.33 -3.04 -7.54
CA LEU A 125 5.78 -3.15 -7.39
C LEU A 125 6.35 -4.34 -8.16
N ALA A 126 5.71 -5.50 -8.11
CA ALA A 126 6.14 -6.69 -8.85
C ALA A 126 6.20 -6.43 -10.35
N ASN A 127 5.24 -5.67 -10.89
CA ASN A 127 5.22 -5.30 -12.31
C ASN A 127 6.31 -4.29 -12.71
N THR A 128 6.99 -3.67 -11.74
CA THR A 128 8.11 -2.75 -12.02
C THR A 128 9.48 -3.43 -11.98
N TYR A 129 9.56 -4.68 -11.52
CA TYR A 129 10.82 -5.41 -11.53
C TYR A 129 11.24 -5.77 -12.95
N PRO A 130 12.52 -5.60 -13.29
CA PRO A 130 13.04 -6.02 -14.59
C PRO A 130 12.87 -7.53 -14.78
N THR A 131 12.35 -7.92 -15.91
CA THR A 131 12.27 -9.32 -16.37
C THR A 131 13.01 -9.46 -17.69
N ILE A 132 13.25 -10.69 -18.12
CA ILE A 132 13.86 -10.96 -19.42
C ILE A 132 12.75 -11.40 -20.36
N GLY A 133 12.55 -10.64 -21.44
CA GLY A 133 11.57 -10.97 -22.48
C GLY A 133 12.01 -12.15 -23.34
N ASP A 134 11.09 -12.70 -24.13
CA ASP A 134 11.34 -13.83 -25.03
C ASP A 134 12.41 -13.52 -26.09
N ASN A 135 12.61 -12.25 -26.41
CA ASN A 135 13.66 -11.77 -27.30
C ASN A 135 15.04 -11.61 -26.62
N GLY A 136 15.12 -11.90 -25.31
CA GLY A 136 16.35 -11.81 -24.52
C GLY A 136 16.71 -10.40 -24.04
N ASN A 137 15.85 -9.43 -24.20
CA ASN A 137 16.04 -8.06 -23.70
C ASN A 137 15.48 -7.90 -22.28
N TRP A 138 15.96 -6.87 -21.58
CA TRP A 138 15.32 -6.42 -20.35
C TRP A 138 13.96 -5.80 -20.65
N VAL A 139 12.96 -6.23 -19.90
CA VAL A 139 11.59 -5.69 -19.92
C VAL A 139 11.30 -5.07 -18.55
N ILE A 140 10.87 -3.83 -18.51
CA ILE A 140 10.49 -3.11 -17.30
C ILE A 140 9.07 -2.58 -17.48
N ALA A 141 8.15 -2.92 -16.57
CA ALA A 141 6.75 -2.53 -16.64
C ALA A 141 6.14 -2.85 -18.03
N ASP A 142 6.32 -4.08 -18.49
CA ASP A 142 5.86 -4.61 -19.79
C ASP A 142 6.42 -3.87 -21.03
N LYS A 143 7.43 -3.05 -20.84
CA LYS A 143 8.15 -2.38 -21.94
C LYS A 143 9.48 -3.04 -22.18
N ASP A 144 9.71 -3.49 -23.41
CA ASP A 144 11.03 -3.88 -23.88
C ASP A 144 11.96 -2.65 -23.92
N THR A 145 13.07 -2.75 -23.21
CA THR A 145 14.07 -1.66 -23.16
C THR A 145 14.98 -1.61 -24.39
N GLY A 146 14.95 -2.63 -25.23
CA GLY A 146 15.91 -2.78 -26.33
C GLY A 146 17.32 -3.17 -25.87
N VAL A 147 17.53 -3.37 -24.58
CA VAL A 147 18.84 -3.72 -23.99
C VAL A 147 18.90 -5.21 -23.71
N SER A 148 19.89 -5.91 -24.31
CA SER A 148 20.06 -7.34 -24.07
C SER A 148 20.39 -7.65 -22.60
N ALA A 149 19.65 -8.60 -22.03
CA ALA A 149 19.90 -9.13 -20.70
C ALA A 149 21.07 -10.15 -20.67
N LYS A 150 21.46 -10.67 -21.82
CA LYS A 150 22.65 -11.49 -21.94
C LYS A 150 23.88 -10.58 -21.87
N GLY A 151 24.70 -10.81 -20.86
CA GLY A 151 26.04 -10.27 -20.83
C GLY A 151 26.78 -10.68 -22.10
N LEU A 152 27.48 -9.77 -22.73
CA LEU A 152 28.32 -10.08 -23.87
C LEU A 152 29.50 -10.92 -23.36
N THR A 153 29.54 -12.16 -23.77
CA THR A 153 30.67 -13.03 -23.44
C THR A 153 31.86 -12.63 -24.33
N PRO A 154 33.01 -12.25 -23.76
CA PRO A 154 34.19 -11.99 -24.55
C PRO A 154 34.63 -13.24 -25.30
N PHE A 155 35.06 -13.10 -26.54
CA PHE A 155 35.67 -14.16 -27.35
C PHE A 155 36.92 -13.65 -28.06
N ILE A 156 37.71 -14.57 -28.59
CA ILE A 156 38.92 -14.23 -29.34
C ILE A 156 38.53 -14.14 -30.81
N GLY A 157 38.70 -12.95 -31.39
CA GLY A 157 38.46 -12.74 -32.83
C GLY A 157 39.58 -13.30 -33.72
N ASP A 158 39.33 -13.33 -35.02
CA ASP A 158 40.27 -13.84 -36.03
C ASP A 158 41.60 -13.07 -36.06
N ASN A 159 41.59 -11.84 -35.60
CA ASN A 159 42.78 -11.01 -35.45
C ASN A 159 43.58 -11.25 -34.16
N GLY A 160 43.15 -12.22 -33.33
CA GLY A 160 43.79 -12.58 -32.07
C GLY A 160 43.52 -11.62 -30.89
N ASN A 161 42.63 -10.66 -31.05
CA ASN A 161 42.26 -9.77 -29.99
C ASN A 161 41.00 -10.26 -29.21
N TRP A 162 40.83 -9.77 -28.03
CA TRP A 162 39.56 -9.90 -27.32
C TRP A 162 38.45 -9.05 -27.96
N TRP A 163 37.36 -9.69 -28.20
CA TRP A 163 36.11 -9.04 -28.67
C TRP A 163 35.02 -9.13 -27.64
N ILE A 164 34.22 -8.10 -27.54
CA ILE A 164 33.01 -8.05 -26.72
C ILE A 164 31.82 -7.66 -27.62
N GLY A 165 30.97 -8.65 -27.90
CA GLY A 165 29.94 -8.49 -28.93
C GLY A 165 30.61 -8.27 -30.30
N ASP A 166 30.24 -7.20 -30.98
CA ASP A 166 30.80 -6.84 -32.30
C ASP A 166 31.97 -5.85 -32.22
N THR A 167 32.51 -5.62 -31.04
CA THR A 167 33.55 -4.64 -30.79
C THR A 167 34.90 -5.29 -30.51
N ASP A 168 35.89 -4.98 -31.35
CA ASP A 168 37.28 -5.33 -31.08
C ASP A 168 37.83 -4.40 -29.98
N THR A 169 38.32 -5.01 -28.91
CA THR A 169 38.90 -4.23 -27.79
C THR A 169 40.31 -3.74 -28.06
N GLY A 170 40.95 -4.21 -29.14
CA GLY A 170 42.35 -3.93 -29.44
C GLY A 170 43.35 -4.57 -28.48
N VAL A 171 42.87 -5.40 -27.56
CA VAL A 171 43.73 -6.10 -26.58
C VAL A 171 44.04 -7.54 -27.08
N PRO A 172 45.29 -7.90 -27.29
CA PRO A 172 45.64 -9.26 -27.68
C PRO A 172 45.23 -10.28 -26.64
N ALA A 173 44.61 -11.36 -27.09
CA ALA A 173 44.20 -12.46 -26.21
C ALA A 173 45.37 -13.39 -25.81
N SER A 174 46.43 -13.39 -26.56
CA SER A 174 47.65 -14.08 -26.19
C SER A 174 48.42 -13.24 -25.17
N GLY A 175 48.73 -13.82 -24.02
CA GLY A 175 49.56 -13.15 -23.04
C GLY A 175 50.88 -12.70 -23.65
N GLY A 176 51.31 -11.49 -23.33
CA GLY A 176 52.57 -10.93 -23.81
C GLY A 176 53.80 -11.61 -23.20
N GLY A 177 53.87 -12.93 -23.29
CA GLY A 177 55.01 -13.68 -22.85
C GLY A 177 55.92 -13.92 -24.04
N GLY A 178 56.97 -13.28 -24.06
CA GLY A 178 57.95 -13.43 -25.13
C GLY A 178 58.37 -14.82 -25.45
#